data_bafca0ee73978a61dbb5f8f7f4cfce38
#
_entry.id   bafca0ee73978a61dbb5f8f7f4cfce38
#
_cell.length_a   1.000
_cell.length_b   1.000
_cell.length_c   1.000
_cell.angle_alpha   90.00
_cell.angle_beta   90.00
_cell.angle_gamma   90.00
#
_symmetry.space_group_name_H-M   'P 1'
#
loop_
_entity.id
_entity.type
_entity.pdbx_description
1 polymer ?
#
loop_
_entity_poly.entity_id
_entity_poly.type
_entity_poly.pdbx_seq_one_letter_code
_entity_poly.pdbx_strand_id
1 'polypeptide(L)'
;MIECQLTIENRLGLHARPASLFVQATNKYKSKIRVIKDNLEVDGKSIMGLLMLAAPKGTVLRIVVEGEDESALVEHLKKLFDSRFGEDQDYQVG
;
A
#
# COMPACT_ATOMS: atom_id res chain seq x y z
N MET A 1 10.04 -15.02 2.28
CA MET A 1 8.96 -14.35 1.54
C MET A 1 7.71 -14.28 2.41
N ILE A 2 7.09 -13.11 2.45
CA ILE A 2 5.85 -12.91 3.20
C ILE A 2 4.76 -12.53 2.22
N GLU A 3 3.62 -13.18 2.34
CA GLU A 3 2.45 -12.83 1.56
C GLU A 3 1.34 -12.44 2.52
N CYS A 4 0.71 -11.30 2.31
CA CYS A 4 -0.38 -10.85 3.16
C CYS A 4 -1.42 -10.10 2.35
N GLN A 5 -2.55 -9.83 2.99
CA GLN A 5 -3.62 -9.06 2.38
C GLN A 5 -3.85 -7.81 3.21
N LEU A 6 -3.94 -6.67 2.55
CA LEU A 6 -4.24 -5.39 3.19
C LEU A 6 -5.40 -4.74 2.47
N THR A 7 -6.33 -4.19 3.23
CA THR A 7 -7.53 -3.58 2.69
C THR A 7 -7.40 -2.06 2.68
N ILE A 8 -7.80 -1.45 1.58
CA ILE A 8 -7.80 0.00 1.46
C ILE A 8 -8.99 0.55 2.23
N GLU A 9 -8.71 1.28 3.30
CA GLU A 9 -9.74 1.79 4.20
C GLU A 9 -10.01 3.28 4.04
N ASN A 10 -9.10 4.02 3.39
CA ASN A 10 -9.28 5.45 3.23
C ASN A 10 -10.33 5.72 2.15
N ARG A 11 -11.08 6.80 2.35
CA ARG A 11 -12.28 7.10 1.57
C ARG A 11 -12.04 7.18 0.08
N LEU A 12 -10.96 7.82 -0.32
CA LEU A 12 -10.68 8.07 -1.74
C LEU A 12 -9.90 6.95 -2.43
N GLY A 13 -9.56 5.88 -1.69
CA GLY A 13 -8.84 4.77 -2.27
C GLY A 13 -7.38 5.07 -2.54
N LEU A 14 -6.77 4.29 -3.41
CA LEU A 14 -5.34 4.38 -3.70
C LEU A 14 -5.07 5.40 -4.81
N HIS A 15 -5.36 6.68 -4.53
CA HIS A 15 -5.06 7.76 -5.46
C HIS A 15 -3.61 8.25 -5.27
N ALA A 16 -3.27 9.37 -5.90
CA ALA A 16 -1.86 9.80 -5.97
C ALA A 16 -1.18 9.97 -4.62
N ARG A 17 -1.86 10.56 -3.64
CA ARG A 17 -1.25 10.81 -2.34
C ARG A 17 -0.95 9.53 -1.57
N PRO A 18 -1.91 8.60 -1.39
CA PRO A 18 -1.59 7.32 -0.75
C PRO A 18 -0.57 6.51 -1.54
N ALA A 19 -0.63 6.52 -2.86
CA ALA A 19 0.36 5.81 -3.67
C ALA A 19 1.76 6.36 -3.43
N SER A 20 1.90 7.67 -3.33
CA SER A 20 3.19 8.31 -3.03
C SER A 20 3.69 7.90 -1.65
N LEU A 21 2.82 7.92 -0.63
CA LEU A 21 3.19 7.51 0.72
C LEU A 21 3.60 6.04 0.78
N PHE A 22 2.89 5.19 0.03
CA PHE A 22 3.22 3.78 -0.07
C PHE A 22 4.64 3.61 -0.63
N VAL A 23 4.95 4.29 -1.72
CA VAL A 23 6.27 4.18 -2.35
C VAL A 23 7.36 4.76 -1.47
N GLN A 24 7.09 5.87 -0.77
CA GLN A 24 8.06 6.41 0.19
C GLN A 24 8.37 5.38 1.27
N ALA A 25 7.37 4.64 1.73
CA ALA A 25 7.58 3.59 2.72
C ALA A 25 8.39 2.43 2.13
N THR A 26 7.99 1.92 0.97
CA THR A 26 8.66 0.74 0.40
C THR A 26 10.09 1.02 -0.02
N ASN A 27 10.39 2.25 -0.44
CA ASN A 27 11.74 2.61 -0.84
C ASN A 27 12.74 2.68 0.32
N LYS A 28 12.27 2.66 1.56
CA LYS A 28 13.15 2.60 2.72
C LYS A 28 13.72 1.21 2.96
N TYR A 29 13.21 0.22 2.25
CA TYR A 29 13.58 -1.18 2.46
C TYR A 29 14.20 -1.75 1.20
N LYS A 30 15.06 -2.77 1.39
CA LYS A 30 15.74 -3.43 0.28
C LYS A 30 14.87 -4.52 -0.34
N SER A 31 13.90 -5.03 0.42
CA SER A 31 13.04 -6.10 -0.05
C SER A 31 12.29 -5.71 -1.31
N LYS A 32 12.04 -6.71 -2.15
CA LYS A 32 11.18 -6.55 -3.32
C LYS A 32 9.74 -6.66 -2.86
N ILE A 33 8.87 -5.93 -3.50
CA ILE A 33 7.45 -5.94 -3.15
C ILE A 33 6.60 -5.89 -4.41
N ARG A 34 5.62 -6.80 -4.47
CA ARG A 34 4.63 -6.84 -5.53
C ARG A 34 3.26 -6.62 -4.92
N VAL A 35 2.43 -5.88 -5.61
CA VAL A 35 1.08 -5.58 -5.17
C VAL A 35 0.13 -6.08 -6.25
N ILE A 36 -0.85 -6.88 -5.84
CA ILE A 36 -1.73 -7.57 -6.78
C ILE A 36 -3.18 -7.26 -6.46
N LYS A 37 -3.90 -6.84 -7.48
CA LYS A 37 -5.35 -6.66 -7.42
C LYS A 37 -5.93 -7.49 -8.56
N ASP A 38 -6.76 -8.47 -8.22
CA ASP A 38 -7.31 -9.40 -9.22
C ASP A 38 -6.16 -10.04 -10.00
N ASN A 39 -6.10 -9.84 -11.32
CA ASN A 39 -5.04 -10.41 -12.15
C ASN A 39 -3.91 -9.44 -12.47
N LEU A 40 -3.97 -8.22 -11.93
CA LEU A 40 -2.96 -7.21 -12.23
C LEU A 40 -1.93 -7.15 -11.10
N GLU A 41 -0.67 -7.37 -11.46
CA GLU A 41 0.44 -7.33 -10.52
C GLU A 41 1.34 -6.14 -10.89
N VAL A 42 1.71 -5.35 -9.89
CA VAL A 42 2.55 -4.18 -10.09
C VAL A 42 3.69 -4.17 -9.07
N ASP A 43 4.73 -3.41 -9.38
CA ASP A 43 5.86 -3.19 -8.49
C ASP A 43 5.42 -2.22 -7.37
N GLY A 44 5.54 -2.65 -6.12
CA GLY A 44 5.16 -1.82 -4.97
C GLY A 44 6.09 -0.63 -4.73
N LYS A 45 7.14 -0.46 -5.53
CA LYS A 45 8.02 0.69 -5.47
C LYS A 45 7.78 1.67 -6.62
N SER A 46 6.69 1.47 -7.35
CA SER A 46 6.33 2.30 -8.50
C SER A 46 5.00 3.01 -8.25
N ILE A 47 5.02 4.34 -8.21
CA ILE A 47 3.79 5.13 -8.06
C ILE A 47 2.85 4.86 -9.24
N MET A 48 3.38 4.83 -10.45
CA MET A 48 2.58 4.57 -11.64
C MET A 48 1.94 3.19 -11.58
N GLY A 49 2.71 2.19 -11.13
CA GLY A 49 2.17 0.85 -10.97
C GLY A 49 0.99 0.82 -10.02
N LEU A 50 1.14 1.47 -8.87
CA LEU A 50 0.06 1.50 -7.87
C LEU A 50 -1.18 2.21 -8.40
N LEU A 51 -0.99 3.31 -9.13
CA LEU A 51 -2.12 4.04 -9.70
C LEU A 51 -2.85 3.21 -10.74
N MET A 52 -2.14 2.37 -11.49
CA MET A 52 -2.76 1.50 -12.49
C MET A 52 -3.70 0.47 -11.87
N LEU A 53 -3.55 0.18 -10.59
CA LEU A 53 -4.47 -0.75 -9.93
C LEU A 53 -5.88 -0.17 -9.81
N ALA A 54 -6.01 1.15 -9.82
CA ALA A 54 -7.30 1.83 -9.71
C ALA A 54 -8.14 1.27 -8.55
N ALA A 55 -7.52 1.18 -7.37
CA ALA A 55 -8.12 0.48 -6.23
C ALA A 55 -8.94 1.42 -5.35
N PRO A 56 -10.27 1.30 -5.33
CA PRO A 56 -11.10 2.14 -4.47
C PRO A 56 -11.12 1.63 -3.03
N LYS A 57 -11.75 2.38 -2.15
CA LYS A 57 -11.97 1.95 -0.78
C LYS A 57 -12.63 0.57 -0.76
N GLY A 58 -12.17 -0.28 0.13
CA GLY A 58 -12.68 -1.63 0.27
C GLY A 58 -11.94 -2.67 -0.54
N THR A 59 -11.05 -2.25 -1.44
CA THR A 59 -10.26 -3.19 -2.22
C THR A 59 -9.27 -3.92 -1.31
N VAL A 60 -9.22 -5.24 -1.46
CA VAL A 60 -8.22 -6.06 -0.77
C VAL A 60 -7.06 -6.27 -1.74
N LEU A 61 -5.89 -5.80 -1.33
CA LEU A 61 -4.67 -5.97 -2.11
C LEU A 61 -3.88 -7.15 -1.55
N ARG A 62 -3.39 -8.00 -2.44
CA ARG A 62 -2.46 -9.06 -2.05
C ARG A 62 -1.05 -8.50 -2.21
N ILE A 63 -0.25 -8.65 -1.18
CA ILE A 63 1.08 -8.05 -1.12
C ILE A 63 2.09 -9.15 -0.86
N VAL A 64 3.09 -9.23 -1.73
CA VAL A 64 4.15 -10.24 -1.65
C VAL A 64 5.47 -9.51 -1.46
N VAL A 65 6.16 -9.79 -0.35
CA VAL A 65 7.40 -9.12 0.02
C VAL A 65 8.50 -10.16 0.18
N GLU A 66 9.67 -9.88 -0.41
CA GLU A 66 10.78 -10.83 -0.37
C GLU A 66 12.10 -10.08 -0.16
N GLY A 67 12.80 -10.41 0.91
CA GLY A 67 14.10 -9.81 1.19
C GLY A 67 14.46 -9.89 2.66
N GLU A 68 15.66 -9.40 3.00
CA GLU A 68 16.16 -9.47 4.37
C GLU A 68 15.30 -8.70 5.36
N ASP A 69 14.75 -7.56 4.93
CA ASP A 69 13.95 -6.70 5.81
C ASP A 69 12.46 -6.82 5.53
N GLU A 70 12.03 -7.97 5.01
CA GLU A 70 10.64 -8.17 4.60
C GLU A 70 9.66 -8.02 5.78
N SER A 71 10.01 -8.51 6.96
CA SER A 71 9.13 -8.40 8.12
C SER A 71 8.92 -6.95 8.54
N ALA A 72 10.00 -6.18 8.53
CA ALA A 72 9.91 -4.76 8.89
C ALA A 72 9.07 -3.98 7.88
N LEU A 73 9.22 -4.30 6.61
CA LEU A 73 8.42 -3.65 5.57
C LEU A 73 6.94 -3.96 5.73
N VAL A 74 6.61 -5.22 5.96
CA VAL A 74 5.21 -5.62 6.15
C VAL A 74 4.60 -4.88 7.35
N GLU A 75 5.32 -4.79 8.45
CA GLU A 75 4.82 -4.07 9.63
C GLU A 75 4.60 -2.59 9.34
N HIS A 76 5.52 -1.99 8.61
CA HIS A 76 5.37 -0.58 8.21
C HIS A 76 4.12 -0.38 7.35
N LEU A 77 3.90 -1.27 6.39
CA LEU A 77 2.73 -1.17 5.52
C LEU A 77 1.43 -1.38 6.28
N LYS A 78 1.40 -2.30 7.23
CA LYS A 78 0.20 -2.51 8.05
C LYS A 78 -0.16 -1.25 8.80
N LYS A 79 0.82 -0.57 9.38
CA LYS A 79 0.57 0.68 10.09
C LYS A 79 0.06 1.77 9.16
N LEU A 80 0.64 1.85 7.97
CA LEU A 80 0.25 2.84 6.99
C LEU A 80 -1.20 2.63 6.56
N PHE A 81 -1.60 1.38 6.29
CA PHE A 81 -2.97 1.05 5.91
C PHE A 81 -3.94 1.29 7.07
N ASP A 82 -3.54 0.92 8.30
CA ASP A 82 -4.39 1.12 9.47
C ASP A 82 -4.66 2.59 9.74
N SER A 83 -3.69 3.45 9.45
CA SER A 83 -3.84 4.90 9.60
C SER A 83 -4.59 5.53 8.42
N ARG A 84 -5.03 4.73 7.48
CA ARG A 84 -5.71 5.20 6.26
C ARG A 84 -4.85 6.20 5.49
N PHE A 85 -3.51 5.95 5.48
CA PHE A 85 -2.54 6.82 4.82
C PHE A 85 -2.61 8.25 5.35
N GLY A 86 -3.02 8.41 6.61
CA GLY A 86 -3.17 9.72 7.20
C GLY A 86 -4.35 10.51 6.68
N GLU A 87 -5.21 9.89 5.85
CA GLU A 87 -6.39 10.54 5.32
C GLU A 87 -7.59 10.28 6.21
N ASP A 88 -8.67 10.98 5.96
CA ASP A 88 -9.96 10.82 6.65
C ASP A 88 -9.92 11.22 8.12
N GLN A 89 -8.87 11.87 8.56
CA GLN A 89 -8.71 12.20 9.97
C GLN A 89 -9.23 13.58 10.34
N ASP A 90 -9.34 14.46 9.37
CA ASP A 90 -9.67 15.86 9.63
C ASP A 90 -11.11 16.23 9.35
N TYR A 91 -11.89 15.29 8.87
CA TYR A 91 -13.23 15.61 8.39
C TYR A 91 -14.18 15.94 9.49
N GLN A 92 -13.96 15.37 10.64
CA GLN A 92 -14.80 15.66 11.79
C GLN A 92 -14.60 17.07 12.29
N VAL A 93 -13.55 17.70 11.85
CA VAL A 93 -13.24 19.07 12.26
C VAL A 93 -13.88 20.06 11.31
N GLY A 94 -14.12 19.60 10.16
CA GLY A 94 -14.59 20.29 9.03
C GLY A 94 -15.61 21.14 8.94
#